data_84b7b1fcddb325e6a0a82721dd0a3841
#
_entry.id   84b7b1fcddb325e6a0a82721dd0a3841
#
_cell.length_a   1.000
_cell.length_b   1.000
_cell.length_c   1.000
_cell.angle_alpha   90.00
_cell.angle_beta   90.00
_cell.angle_gamma   90.00
#
_symmetry.space_group_name_H-M   'P 1'
#
loop_
_entity.id
_entity.type
_entity.pdbx_description
1 polymer ?
#
loop_
_entity_poly.entity_id
_entity_poly.type
_entity_poly.pdbx_seq_one_letter_code
_entity_poly.pdbx_strand_id
1 'polypeptide(L)'
;MVHQAGRVQYLNPEGLPKNPAFTHVVVVTGNVKTVYVGGQDAIDASGTIVGKGDLEAQTEQALKNVQIALAAAGATLDHVVKWNIYVVQGQPLQPGFEAFRRVWGNRPNPPAITVAFVAALAHPNFLVEIDAIAAVPQ
;
A
#
# COMPACT_ATOMS: atom_id res chain seq x y z
N MET A 1 27.76 -11.99 -20.55
CA MET A 1 26.55 -11.16 -20.29
C MET A 1 26.72 -10.45 -18.96
N VAL A 2 26.58 -9.16 -18.95
CA VAL A 2 26.68 -8.37 -17.72
C VAL A 2 25.31 -8.36 -17.03
N HIS A 3 25.29 -8.76 -15.78
CA HIS A 3 24.07 -8.80 -14.97
C HIS A 3 23.91 -7.47 -14.26
N GLN A 4 22.88 -6.71 -14.60
CA GLN A 4 22.62 -5.44 -13.95
C GLN A 4 21.84 -5.68 -12.66
N ALA A 5 22.38 -5.22 -11.53
CA ALA A 5 21.73 -5.29 -10.24
C ALA A 5 20.41 -4.48 -10.24
N GLY A 6 19.44 -4.96 -9.49
CA GLY A 6 18.20 -4.25 -9.31
C GLY A 6 18.38 -2.97 -8.52
N ARG A 7 17.61 -1.94 -8.87
CA ARG A 7 17.70 -0.63 -8.24
C ARG A 7 16.35 0.06 -8.19
N VAL A 8 16.08 0.71 -7.07
CA VAL A 8 14.88 1.51 -6.88
C VAL A 8 15.32 2.94 -6.53
N GLN A 9 14.80 3.92 -7.27
CA GLN A 9 15.08 5.33 -7.05
C GLN A 9 13.78 6.05 -6.67
N TYR A 10 13.90 6.99 -5.75
CA TYR A 10 12.78 7.77 -5.24
C TYR A 10 12.99 9.24 -5.60
N LEU A 11 12.11 9.81 -6.43
CA LEU A 11 12.28 11.14 -6.97
C LEU A 11 11.12 12.05 -6.56
N ASN A 12 11.48 13.22 -6.07
CA ASN A 12 10.53 14.29 -5.78
C ASN A 12 11.00 15.53 -6.53
N PRO A 13 10.65 15.66 -7.83
CA PRO A 13 11.20 16.72 -8.67
C PRO A 13 10.70 18.11 -8.27
N GLU A 14 11.49 19.12 -8.60
CA GLU A 14 11.05 20.51 -8.51
C GLU A 14 9.79 20.72 -9.36
N GLY A 15 8.91 21.57 -8.88
CA GLY A 15 7.65 21.83 -9.56
C GLY A 15 6.46 21.04 -9.04
N LEU A 16 6.72 20.01 -8.23
CA LEU A 16 5.66 19.27 -7.56
C LEU A 16 5.70 19.53 -6.06
N PRO A 17 4.53 19.62 -5.40
CA PRO A 17 4.48 19.86 -3.96
C PRO A 17 5.16 18.72 -3.22
N LYS A 18 6.00 19.05 -2.23
CA LYS A 18 6.67 18.05 -1.42
C LYS A 18 5.80 17.63 -0.26
N ASN A 19 5.70 16.32 -0.06
CA ASN A 19 4.92 15.73 1.03
C ASN A 19 5.69 14.54 1.59
N PRO A 20 6.00 14.50 2.88
CA PRO A 20 6.77 13.40 3.46
C PRO A 20 6.01 12.07 3.51
N ALA A 21 4.71 12.08 3.28
CA ALA A 21 3.89 10.86 3.37
C ALA A 21 4.02 9.96 2.13
N PHE A 22 4.52 10.48 1.00
CA PHE A 22 4.66 9.70 -0.22
C PHE A 22 5.78 10.25 -1.10
N THR A 23 6.15 9.46 -2.10
CA THR A 23 7.09 9.86 -3.14
C THR A 23 6.33 10.08 -4.44
N HIS A 24 6.68 11.10 -5.21
CA HIS A 24 5.98 11.39 -6.47
C HIS A 24 6.32 10.39 -7.56
N VAL A 25 7.59 9.99 -7.67
CA VAL A 25 8.06 9.12 -8.74
C VAL A 25 8.97 8.05 -8.16
N VAL A 26 8.68 6.80 -8.45
CA VAL A 26 9.55 5.68 -8.10
C VAL A 26 10.01 5.03 -9.39
N VAL A 27 11.32 4.90 -9.56
CA VAL A 27 11.93 4.31 -10.75
C VAL A 27 12.55 2.97 -10.37
N VAL A 28 12.17 1.93 -11.08
CA VAL A 28 12.69 0.58 -10.85
C VAL A 28 13.46 0.15 -12.10
N THR A 29 14.72 -0.24 -11.93
CA THR A 29 15.57 -0.67 -13.04
C THR A 29 16.35 -1.91 -12.67
N GLY A 30 16.86 -2.61 -13.67
CA GLY A 30 17.73 -3.76 -13.47
C GLY A 30 16.99 -5.02 -13.07
N ASN A 31 17.69 -5.93 -12.43
CA ASN A 31 17.14 -7.23 -12.07
C ASN A 31 16.36 -7.15 -10.77
N VAL A 32 15.05 -7.12 -10.90
CA VAL A 32 14.12 -7.07 -9.75
C VAL A 32 13.06 -8.16 -9.90
N LYS A 33 12.59 -8.65 -8.77
CA LYS A 33 11.39 -9.45 -8.70
C LYS A 33 10.23 -8.49 -8.43
N THR A 34 9.25 -8.45 -9.32
CA THR A 34 8.06 -7.60 -9.15
C THR A 34 6.93 -8.41 -8.55
N VAL A 35 6.32 -7.86 -7.51
CA VAL A 35 5.24 -8.51 -6.78
C VAL A 35 3.99 -7.63 -6.87
N TYR A 36 2.92 -8.18 -7.41
CA TYR A 36 1.62 -7.52 -7.47
C TYR A 36 0.71 -8.10 -6.40
N VAL A 37 0.33 -7.29 -5.45
CA VAL A 37 -0.61 -7.69 -4.40
C VAL A 37 -1.98 -7.21 -4.80
N GLY A 38 -2.91 -8.13 -4.98
CA GLY A 38 -4.29 -7.80 -5.31
C GLY A 38 -4.98 -7.02 -4.19
N GLY A 39 -6.13 -6.44 -4.48
CA GLY A 39 -6.87 -5.64 -3.50
C GLY A 39 -7.17 -6.43 -2.24
N GLN A 40 -6.77 -5.90 -1.10
CA GLN A 40 -7.00 -6.49 0.20
C GLN A 40 -8.03 -5.70 0.97
N ASP A 41 -9.00 -6.40 1.52
CA ASP A 41 -10.06 -5.85 2.34
C ASP A 41 -9.88 -6.29 3.79
N ALA A 42 -10.70 -5.76 4.68
CA ALA A 42 -10.57 -6.06 6.11
C ALA A 42 -11.24 -7.39 6.47
N ILE A 43 -10.69 -8.47 5.94
CA ILE A 43 -11.15 -9.85 6.20
C ILE A 43 -10.00 -10.62 6.83
N ASP A 44 -10.28 -11.35 7.89
CA ASP A 44 -9.27 -12.22 8.50
C ASP A 44 -9.23 -13.60 7.83
N ALA A 45 -8.35 -14.48 8.33
CA ALA A 45 -8.14 -15.80 7.75
C ALA A 45 -9.39 -16.70 7.80
N SER A 46 -10.34 -16.41 8.68
CA SER A 46 -11.58 -17.18 8.79
C SER A 46 -12.69 -16.63 7.88
N GLY A 47 -12.42 -15.53 7.14
CA GLY A 47 -13.41 -14.89 6.29
C GLY A 47 -14.32 -13.91 7.02
N THR A 48 -13.99 -13.56 8.26
CA THR A 48 -14.76 -12.62 9.05
C THR A 48 -14.31 -11.19 8.78
N ILE A 49 -15.27 -10.27 8.61
CA ILE A 49 -14.97 -8.86 8.43
C ILE A 49 -14.54 -8.28 9.78
N VAL A 50 -13.36 -7.68 9.81
CA VAL A 50 -12.78 -7.06 11.00
C VAL A 50 -13.08 -5.56 10.96
N GLY A 51 -13.58 -5.01 12.06
CA GLY A 51 -13.79 -3.56 12.16
C GLY A 51 -14.99 -3.05 11.38
N LYS A 52 -16.11 -3.75 11.42
CA LYS A 52 -17.33 -3.30 10.76
C LYS A 52 -17.69 -1.89 11.22
N GLY A 53 -17.84 -0.96 10.27
CA GLY A 53 -18.12 0.43 10.56
C GLY A 53 -16.94 1.26 11.05
N ASP A 54 -15.75 0.68 11.15
CA ASP A 54 -14.56 1.32 11.71
C ASP A 54 -13.44 1.36 10.67
N LEU A 55 -13.25 2.51 10.03
CA LEU A 55 -12.25 2.66 8.98
C LEU A 55 -10.82 2.43 9.49
N GLU A 56 -10.51 2.87 10.70
CA GLU A 56 -9.16 2.67 11.27
C GLU A 56 -8.84 1.19 11.42
N ALA A 57 -9.75 0.44 12.04
CA ALA A 57 -9.57 -1.01 12.23
C ALA A 57 -9.52 -1.74 10.90
N GLN A 58 -10.35 -1.35 9.93
CA GLN A 58 -10.35 -1.96 8.61
C GLN A 58 -9.05 -1.67 7.84
N THR A 59 -8.54 -0.45 7.92
CA THR A 59 -7.27 -0.11 7.27
C THR A 59 -6.13 -0.91 7.86
N GLU A 60 -6.10 -1.07 9.18
CA GLU A 60 -5.08 -1.87 9.84
C GLU A 60 -5.13 -3.33 9.39
N GLN A 61 -6.32 -3.92 9.31
CA GLN A 61 -6.46 -5.31 8.85
C GLN A 61 -6.09 -5.47 7.37
N ALA A 62 -6.51 -4.54 6.52
CA ALA A 62 -6.15 -4.58 5.10
C ALA A 62 -4.62 -4.52 4.92
N LEU A 63 -3.94 -3.65 5.66
CA LEU A 63 -2.48 -3.55 5.63
C LEU A 63 -1.81 -4.82 6.16
N LYS A 64 -2.37 -5.42 7.19
CA LYS A 64 -1.88 -6.71 7.68
C LYS A 64 -1.98 -7.78 6.59
N ASN A 65 -3.09 -7.80 5.86
CA ASN A 65 -3.28 -8.74 4.76
C ASN A 65 -2.28 -8.49 3.63
N VAL A 66 -1.99 -7.23 3.32
CA VAL A 66 -0.95 -6.89 2.33
C VAL A 66 0.41 -7.43 2.78
N GLN A 67 0.75 -7.29 4.06
CA GLN A 67 2.01 -7.78 4.58
C GLN A 67 2.10 -9.32 4.50
N ILE A 68 1.00 -10.01 4.79
CA ILE A 68 0.95 -11.47 4.65
C ILE A 68 1.17 -11.87 3.19
N ALA A 69 0.52 -11.17 2.26
CA ALA A 69 0.67 -11.43 0.84
C ALA A 69 2.11 -11.17 0.36
N LEU A 70 2.70 -10.06 0.78
CA LEU A 70 4.11 -9.74 0.45
C LEU A 70 5.06 -10.81 0.96
N ALA A 71 4.87 -11.28 2.19
CA ALA A 71 5.72 -12.29 2.79
C ALA A 71 5.70 -13.60 2.00
N ALA A 72 4.56 -13.96 1.42
CA ALA A 72 4.45 -15.16 0.58
C ALA A 72 5.36 -15.09 -0.65
N ALA A 73 5.69 -13.88 -1.11
CA ALA A 73 6.57 -13.65 -2.25
C ALA A 73 7.98 -13.25 -1.83
N GLY A 74 8.31 -13.35 -0.55
CA GLY A 74 9.64 -12.97 -0.05
C GLY A 74 9.86 -11.47 -0.01
N ALA A 75 8.80 -10.69 0.15
CA ALA A 75 8.87 -9.23 0.21
C ALA A 75 8.35 -8.69 1.54
N THR A 76 8.66 -7.45 1.82
CA THR A 76 8.19 -6.73 3.01
C THR A 76 7.67 -5.35 2.59
N LEU A 77 7.16 -4.58 3.55
CA LEU A 77 6.73 -3.21 3.29
C LEU A 77 7.86 -2.34 2.73
N ASP A 78 9.12 -2.64 3.05
CA ASP A 78 10.26 -1.89 2.53
C ASP A 78 10.40 -1.99 1.01
N HIS A 79 9.81 -3.01 0.41
CA HIS A 79 9.88 -3.24 -1.04
C HIS A 79 8.71 -2.63 -1.80
N VAL A 80 7.70 -2.11 -1.12
CA VAL A 80 6.54 -1.52 -1.79
C VAL A 80 6.95 -0.24 -2.52
N VAL A 81 6.58 -0.15 -3.79
CA VAL A 81 6.88 1.03 -4.62
C VAL A 81 5.62 1.79 -5.00
N LYS A 82 4.45 1.16 -4.90
CA LYS A 82 3.16 1.80 -5.22
C LYS A 82 2.06 1.27 -4.33
N TRP A 83 1.28 2.21 -3.77
CA TRP A 83 0.03 1.95 -3.08
C TRP A 83 -1.14 2.45 -3.92
N ASN A 84 -2.22 1.67 -4.00
CA ASN A 84 -3.53 2.17 -4.42
C ASN A 84 -4.51 1.91 -3.28
N ILE A 85 -5.18 2.96 -2.84
CA ILE A 85 -6.09 2.91 -1.69
C ILE A 85 -7.44 3.45 -2.13
N TYR A 86 -8.47 2.64 -1.93
CA TYR A 86 -9.85 2.99 -2.29
C TYR A 86 -10.67 3.04 -1.01
N VAL A 87 -11.31 4.18 -0.76
CA VAL A 87 -12.11 4.40 0.43
C VAL A 87 -13.56 4.69 0.01
N VAL A 88 -14.51 4.05 0.63
CA VAL A 88 -15.92 4.27 0.32
C VAL A 88 -16.31 5.71 0.67
N GLN A 89 -17.05 6.36 -0.24
CA GLN A 89 -17.55 7.72 -0.02
C GLN A 89 -18.33 7.83 1.30
N GLY A 90 -18.17 8.98 1.95
CA GLY A 90 -18.81 9.25 3.23
C GLY A 90 -17.92 8.94 4.44
N GLN A 91 -16.80 8.25 4.24
CA GLN A 91 -15.83 8.00 5.31
C GLN A 91 -14.83 9.15 5.41
N PRO A 92 -14.55 9.66 6.63
CA PRO A 92 -13.44 10.59 6.80
C PRO A 92 -12.11 9.86 6.60
N LEU A 93 -11.16 10.48 5.90
CA LEU A 93 -9.86 9.84 5.64
C LEU A 93 -8.99 9.71 6.87
N GLN A 94 -9.15 10.60 7.84
CA GLN A 94 -8.21 10.72 8.95
C GLN A 94 -7.98 9.42 9.73
N PRO A 95 -9.01 8.65 10.13
CA PRO A 95 -8.77 7.40 10.86
C PRO A 95 -7.97 6.38 10.05
N GLY A 96 -8.23 6.29 8.74
CA GLY A 96 -7.47 5.42 7.86
C GLY A 96 -6.02 5.86 7.71
N PHE A 97 -5.81 7.17 7.57
CA PHE A 97 -4.46 7.74 7.50
C PHE A 97 -3.67 7.46 8.78
N GLU A 98 -4.30 7.57 9.94
CA GLU A 98 -3.63 7.28 11.22
C GLU A 98 -3.19 5.82 11.31
N ALA A 99 -4.06 4.88 10.90
CA ALA A 99 -3.71 3.46 10.87
C ALA A 99 -2.55 3.21 9.90
N PHE A 100 -2.62 3.81 8.71
CA PHE A 100 -1.59 3.66 7.69
C PHE A 100 -0.24 4.16 8.19
N ARG A 101 -0.23 5.34 8.80
CA ARG A 101 1.01 5.95 9.33
C ARG A 101 1.60 5.11 10.46
N ARG A 102 0.76 4.54 11.31
CA ARG A 102 1.21 3.68 12.41
C ARG A 102 1.87 2.40 11.89
N VAL A 103 1.27 1.79 10.88
CA VAL A 103 1.84 0.57 10.27
C VAL A 103 3.13 0.86 9.51
N TRP A 104 3.16 1.95 8.74
CA TRP A 104 4.37 2.34 8.00
C TRP A 104 5.52 2.68 8.97
N GLY A 105 5.23 3.38 10.04
CA GLY A 105 6.22 3.76 11.05
C GLY A 105 7.26 4.73 10.51
N ASN A 106 8.52 4.50 10.90
CA ASN A 106 9.63 5.36 10.52
C ASN A 106 10.40 4.88 9.29
N ARG A 107 9.79 4.02 8.47
CA ARG A 107 10.45 3.56 7.25
C ARG A 107 10.77 4.73 6.34
N PRO A 108 11.99 4.76 5.76
CA PRO A 108 12.32 5.76 4.75
C PRO A 108 11.67 5.40 3.41
N ASN A 109 11.77 6.32 2.45
CA ASN A 109 11.39 6.06 1.06
C ASN A 109 9.94 5.59 0.89
N PRO A 110 8.96 6.43 1.29
CA PRO A 110 7.56 6.05 1.11
C PRO A 110 7.24 5.84 -0.37
N PRO A 111 6.38 4.88 -0.68
CA PRO A 111 5.97 4.59 -2.05
C PRO A 111 5.22 5.74 -2.72
N ALA A 112 5.10 5.67 -4.04
CA ALA A 112 4.09 6.45 -4.74
C ALA A 112 2.70 5.97 -4.30
N ILE A 113 1.72 6.87 -4.27
CA ILE A 113 0.40 6.55 -3.73
C ILE A 113 -0.70 7.20 -4.56
N THR A 114 -1.79 6.49 -4.71
CA THR A 114 -3.05 7.04 -5.20
C THR A 114 -4.13 6.68 -4.20
N VAL A 115 -4.91 7.68 -3.78
CA VAL A 115 -6.06 7.49 -2.92
C VAL A 115 -7.29 8.00 -3.66
N ALA A 116 -8.34 7.21 -3.71
CA ALA A 116 -9.58 7.59 -4.38
C ALA A 116 -10.78 7.20 -3.52
N PHE A 117 -11.80 8.05 -3.52
CA PHE A 117 -13.09 7.68 -2.98
C PHE A 117 -13.87 6.92 -4.06
N VAL A 118 -14.52 5.84 -3.65
CA VAL A 118 -15.32 5.01 -4.54
C VAL A 118 -16.76 4.92 -4.00
N ALA A 119 -17.71 4.66 -4.87
CA ALA A 119 -19.12 4.56 -4.45
C ALA A 119 -19.33 3.34 -3.56
N ALA A 120 -18.68 2.22 -3.85
CA ALA A 120 -18.83 0.97 -3.11
C ALA A 120 -17.65 0.05 -3.43
N LEU A 121 -17.44 -0.92 -2.57
CA LEU A 121 -16.52 -2.04 -2.78
C LEU A 121 -17.32 -3.32 -2.95
N ALA A 122 -16.63 -4.46 -3.06
CA ALA A 122 -17.27 -5.73 -3.38
C ALA A 122 -18.27 -6.23 -2.32
N HIS A 123 -18.14 -5.75 -1.09
CA HIS A 123 -19.07 -6.08 -0.01
C HIS A 123 -19.55 -4.79 0.66
N PRO A 124 -20.84 -4.69 1.05
CA PRO A 124 -21.40 -3.47 1.63
C PRO A 124 -20.70 -2.98 2.90
N ASN A 125 -20.05 -3.89 3.63
CA ASN A 125 -19.35 -3.55 4.86
C ASN A 125 -17.88 -3.29 4.68
N PHE A 126 -17.34 -3.36 3.46
CA PHE A 126 -15.97 -2.96 3.17
C PHE A 126 -15.90 -1.45 3.06
N LEU A 127 -15.06 -0.83 3.87
CA LEU A 127 -14.86 0.63 3.87
C LEU A 127 -13.58 1.03 3.14
N VAL A 128 -12.62 0.11 2.99
CA VAL A 128 -11.32 0.38 2.37
C VAL A 128 -10.82 -0.87 1.68
N GLU A 129 -10.15 -0.66 0.54
CA GLU A 129 -9.42 -1.71 -0.16
C GLU A 129 -8.04 -1.18 -0.52
N ILE A 130 -7.00 -1.98 -0.32
CA ILE A 130 -5.62 -1.57 -0.55
C ILE A 130 -4.94 -2.61 -1.43
N ASP A 131 -4.35 -2.16 -2.54
CA ASP A 131 -3.45 -2.99 -3.32
C ASP A 131 -2.05 -2.38 -3.35
N ALA A 132 -1.08 -3.18 -3.75
CA ALA A 132 0.32 -2.75 -3.72
C ALA A 132 1.11 -3.39 -4.84
N ILE A 133 2.15 -2.67 -5.26
CA ILE A 133 3.20 -3.23 -6.13
C ILE A 133 4.51 -3.11 -5.37
N ALA A 134 5.27 -4.20 -5.33
CA ALA A 134 6.57 -4.23 -4.69
C ALA A 134 7.65 -4.64 -5.68
N ALA A 135 8.87 -4.16 -5.46
CA ALA A 135 10.03 -4.51 -6.26
C ALA A 135 11.15 -4.96 -5.31
N VAL A 136 11.60 -6.18 -5.49
CA VAL A 136 12.65 -6.77 -4.67
C VAL A 136 13.92 -6.87 -5.51
N PRO A 137 14.93 -6.02 -5.27
CA PRO A 137 16.19 -6.10 -6.01
C PRO A 137 16.84 -7.47 -5.87
N GLN A 138 17.35 -7.96 -6.98
CA GLN A 138 18.01 -9.27 -7.03
C GLN A 138 19.51 -9.16 -7.17
#